data_d625f07a697c8b3d2b63c815c38099cb
#
_entry.id   d625f07a697c8b3d2b63c815c38099cb
#
_cell.length_a   1.000
_cell.length_b   1.000
_cell.length_c   1.000
_cell.angle_alpha   90.00
_cell.angle_beta   90.00
_cell.angle_gamma   90.00
#
_symmetry.space_group_name_H-M   'P 1'
#
loop_
_entity.id
_entity.type
_entity.pdbx_description
1 polymer ?
#
loop_
_entity_poly.entity_id
_entity_poly.type
_entity_poly.pdbx_seq_one_letter_code
_entity_poly.pdbx_strand_id
1 'polypeptide(L)'
;MTRALFIVDLQNDFTERGALGVTGGDEVAARVTAFLADHARDYALIVASRDWHDPDNDNGGHFSDAPDFIDTWPPHCVAGSYGAEYDDLFGASAVSHHLK
;
A
#
# COMPACT_ATOMS: atom_id res chain seq x y z
N MET A 1 -8.61 11.22 24.53
CA MET A 1 -9.42 10.61 23.46
C MET A 1 -8.64 9.51 22.78
N THR A 2 -9.23 8.34 22.60
CA THR A 2 -8.60 7.21 21.93
C THR A 2 -8.75 7.35 20.42
N ARG A 3 -7.62 7.27 19.69
CA ARG A 3 -7.61 7.39 18.23
C ARG A 3 -6.85 6.23 17.60
N ALA A 4 -7.26 5.86 16.40
CA ALA A 4 -6.54 4.92 15.55
C ALA A 4 -6.12 5.62 14.25
N LEU A 5 -4.94 5.27 13.76
CA LEU A 5 -4.46 5.72 12.47
C LEU A 5 -4.47 4.54 11.50
N PHE A 6 -5.03 4.75 10.32
CA PHE A 6 -5.08 3.71 9.29
C PHE A 6 -4.29 4.19 8.06
N ILE A 7 -3.28 3.42 7.67
CA ILE A 7 -2.44 3.70 6.51
C ILE A 7 -2.83 2.69 5.43
N VAL A 8 -3.46 3.16 4.36
CA VAL A 8 -4.09 2.30 3.36
C VAL A 8 -3.20 2.17 2.13
N ASP A 9 -2.74 0.93 1.88
CA ASP A 9 -2.14 0.52 0.61
C ASP A 9 -0.96 1.38 0.15
N LEU A 10 -0.06 1.71 1.06
CA LEU A 10 1.15 2.49 0.74
C LEU A 10 2.23 1.55 0.21
N GLN A 11 2.04 1.11 -1.02
CA GLN A 11 2.79 0.02 -1.65
C GLN A 11 3.50 0.48 -2.93
N ASN A 12 4.54 -0.25 -3.31
CA ASN A 12 5.36 0.10 -4.48
C ASN A 12 4.55 0.17 -5.78
N ASP A 13 3.56 -0.70 -5.97
CA ASP A 13 2.74 -0.66 -7.20
C ASP A 13 1.81 0.55 -7.27
N PHE A 14 1.56 1.24 -6.17
CA PHE A 14 0.73 2.44 -6.16
C PHE A 14 1.54 3.74 -6.08
N THR A 15 2.84 3.67 -6.01
CA THR A 15 3.74 4.82 -6.02
C THR A 15 4.49 4.92 -7.35
N GLU A 16 5.42 5.83 -7.50
CA GLU A 16 5.87 6.36 -8.80
C GLU A 16 6.37 5.34 -9.81
N ARG A 17 6.88 4.19 -9.37
CA ARG A 17 7.44 3.18 -10.27
C ARG A 17 6.57 1.94 -10.42
N GLY A 18 5.40 1.97 -9.83
CA GLY A 18 4.54 0.79 -9.76
C GLY A 18 3.61 0.62 -10.96
N ALA A 19 2.96 -0.55 -11.03
CA ALA A 19 2.03 -0.90 -12.10
C ALA A 19 0.83 0.06 -12.18
N LEU A 20 0.40 0.58 -11.03
CA LEU A 20 -0.67 1.58 -10.92
C LEU A 20 -0.15 2.83 -10.21
N GLY A 21 1.04 3.28 -10.59
CA GLY A 21 1.74 4.34 -9.91
C GLY A 21 1.06 5.70 -9.98
N VAL A 22 1.23 6.46 -8.90
CA VAL A 22 0.73 7.82 -8.77
C VAL A 22 1.92 8.75 -8.53
N THR A 23 1.98 9.84 -9.28
CA THR A 23 3.00 10.87 -9.09
C THR A 23 2.89 11.46 -7.69
N GLY A 24 4.02 11.55 -6.99
CA GLY A 24 4.07 12.03 -5.61
C GLY A 24 3.87 10.94 -4.55
N GLY A 25 3.68 9.68 -4.96
CA GLY A 25 3.48 8.58 -4.02
C GLY A 25 4.67 8.36 -3.08
N ASP A 26 5.89 8.42 -3.62
CA ASP A 26 7.10 8.28 -2.80
C ASP A 26 7.19 9.39 -1.75
N GLU A 27 6.83 10.61 -2.12
CA GLU A 27 6.82 11.73 -1.18
C GLU A 27 5.78 11.52 -0.08
N VAL A 28 4.61 10.98 -0.41
CA VAL A 28 3.60 10.63 0.60
C VAL A 28 4.16 9.61 1.58
N ALA A 29 4.86 8.58 1.10
CA ALA A 29 5.48 7.57 1.96
C ALA A 29 6.50 8.19 2.92
N ALA A 30 7.34 9.09 2.43
CA ALA A 30 8.31 9.80 3.25
C ALA A 30 7.63 10.69 4.30
N ARG A 31 6.56 11.36 3.92
CA ARG A 31 5.79 12.23 4.82
C ARG A 31 5.06 11.43 5.89
N VAL A 32 4.50 10.29 5.55
CA VAL A 32 3.88 9.38 6.53
C VAL A 32 4.92 8.92 7.54
N THR A 33 6.11 8.54 7.08
CA THR A 33 7.20 8.13 7.96
C THR A 33 7.58 9.24 8.93
N ALA A 34 7.73 10.46 8.44
CA ALA A 34 8.05 11.63 9.28
C ALA A 34 6.91 11.92 10.27
N PHE A 35 5.67 11.84 9.83
CA PHE A 35 4.51 12.01 10.69
C PHE A 35 4.50 11.00 11.83
N LEU A 36 4.78 9.72 11.53
CA LEU A 36 4.83 8.68 12.56
C LEU A 36 5.96 8.91 13.56
N ALA A 37 7.10 9.43 13.12
CA ALA A 37 8.20 9.75 14.03
C ALA A 37 7.78 10.73 15.12
N ASP A 38 6.91 11.69 14.77
CA ASP A 38 6.47 12.74 15.68
C ASP A 38 5.16 12.42 16.41
N HIS A 39 4.26 11.62 15.80
CA HIS A 39 2.88 11.49 16.24
C HIS A 39 2.41 10.07 16.54
N ALA A 40 3.26 9.04 16.38
CA ALA A 40 2.81 7.66 16.59
C ALA A 40 2.21 7.46 17.99
N ARG A 41 2.78 8.08 19.00
CA ARG A 41 2.32 7.97 20.39
C ARG A 41 0.94 8.58 20.64
N ASP A 42 0.44 9.38 19.71
CA ASP A 42 -0.88 10.01 19.82
C ASP A 42 -2.01 9.03 19.46
N TYR A 43 -1.67 7.85 18.96
CA TYR A 43 -2.61 6.84 18.50
C TYR A 43 -2.53 5.57 19.34
N ALA A 44 -3.69 5.08 19.75
CA ALA A 44 -3.77 3.81 20.48
C ALA A 44 -3.48 2.61 19.57
N LEU A 45 -3.74 2.76 18.27
CA LEU A 45 -3.62 1.69 17.28
C LEU A 45 -3.14 2.31 15.96
N ILE A 46 -2.15 1.71 15.34
CA ILE A 46 -1.68 2.08 14.01
C ILE A 46 -1.78 0.84 13.12
N VAL A 47 -2.63 0.91 12.10
CA VAL A 47 -2.93 -0.19 11.20
C VAL A 47 -2.45 0.19 9.80
N ALA A 48 -1.77 -0.73 9.13
CA ALA A 48 -1.42 -0.56 7.72
C ALA A 48 -2.03 -1.72 6.92
N SER A 49 -2.62 -1.41 5.77
CA SER A 49 -3.16 -2.41 4.87
C SER A 49 -2.31 -2.53 3.62
N ARG A 50 -2.38 -3.70 3.00
CA ARG A 50 -1.79 -3.96 1.69
C ARG A 50 -2.82 -4.67 0.82
N ASP A 51 -2.97 -4.20 -0.40
CA ASP A 51 -3.64 -4.93 -1.45
C ASP A 51 -2.78 -6.17 -1.77
N TRP A 52 -3.39 -7.34 -1.93
CA TRP A 52 -2.64 -8.58 -1.95
C TRP A 52 -3.35 -9.59 -2.84
N HIS A 53 -2.86 -9.77 -4.06
CA HIS A 53 -3.52 -10.60 -5.06
C HIS A 53 -2.80 -11.93 -5.29
N ASP A 54 -3.58 -12.96 -5.66
CA ASP A 54 -3.07 -14.28 -5.95
C ASP A 54 -2.19 -14.24 -7.22
N PRO A 55 -0.96 -14.79 -7.19
CA PRO A 55 -0.09 -14.81 -8.36
C PRO A 55 -0.51 -15.85 -9.42
N ASP A 56 -1.39 -16.81 -9.09
CA ASP A 56 -1.64 -17.98 -9.90
C ASP A 56 -2.92 -17.89 -10.76
N ASN A 57 -3.66 -16.78 -10.68
CA ASN A 57 -4.90 -16.59 -11.43
C ASN A 57 -5.19 -15.10 -11.66
N ASP A 58 -6.33 -14.81 -12.30
CA ASP A 58 -6.74 -13.45 -12.62
C ASP A 58 -7.54 -12.75 -11.50
N ASN A 59 -7.62 -13.37 -10.33
CA ASN A 59 -8.32 -12.83 -9.17
C ASN A 59 -9.79 -12.49 -9.47
N GLY A 60 -10.48 -13.43 -10.11
CA GLY A 60 -11.90 -13.28 -10.42
C GLY A 60 -12.18 -12.32 -11.57
N GLY A 61 -11.23 -12.16 -12.48
CA GLY A 61 -11.34 -11.23 -13.60
C GLY A 61 -10.84 -9.81 -13.27
N HIS A 62 -10.29 -9.59 -12.09
CA HIS A 62 -9.72 -8.31 -11.70
C HIS A 62 -8.50 -7.94 -12.56
N PHE A 63 -7.66 -8.92 -12.89
CA PHE A 63 -6.52 -8.73 -13.79
C PHE A 63 -6.91 -9.02 -15.23
N SER A 64 -6.45 -8.20 -16.15
CA SER A 64 -6.69 -8.35 -17.59
C SER A 64 -5.45 -7.96 -18.38
N ASP A 65 -5.24 -8.64 -19.52
CA ASP A 65 -4.20 -8.29 -20.49
C ASP A 65 -4.59 -7.03 -21.30
N ALA A 66 -5.86 -6.66 -21.29
CA ALA A 66 -6.37 -5.46 -21.93
C ALA A 66 -7.27 -4.69 -20.96
N PRO A 67 -6.67 -4.13 -19.88
CA PRO A 67 -7.45 -3.52 -18.81
C PRO A 67 -8.16 -2.26 -19.27
N ASP A 68 -9.39 -2.07 -18.78
CA ASP A 68 -10.17 -0.86 -19.03
C ASP A 68 -9.96 0.23 -17.97
N PHE A 69 -9.30 -0.09 -16.86
CA PHE A 69 -9.05 0.81 -15.73
C PHE A 69 -10.33 1.35 -15.08
N ILE A 70 -11.42 0.59 -15.21
CA ILE A 70 -12.70 0.84 -14.55
C ILE A 70 -13.06 -0.38 -13.71
N ASP A 71 -13.15 -1.54 -14.35
CA ASP A 71 -13.44 -2.81 -13.71
C ASP A 71 -12.28 -3.80 -13.77
N THR A 72 -11.33 -3.57 -14.66
CA THR A 72 -10.17 -4.45 -14.87
C THR A 72 -8.87 -3.66 -14.86
N TRP A 73 -7.81 -4.32 -14.42
CA TRP A 73 -6.52 -3.67 -14.13
C TRP A 73 -5.37 -4.56 -14.61
N PRO A 74 -4.20 -3.98 -14.91
CA PRO A 74 -3.02 -4.80 -15.10
C PRO A 74 -2.64 -5.49 -13.78
N PRO A 75 -1.88 -6.60 -13.83
CA PRO A 75 -1.37 -7.22 -12.60
C PRO A 75 -0.66 -6.20 -11.71
N HIS A 76 -1.03 -6.17 -10.44
CA HIS A 76 -0.46 -5.29 -9.43
C HIS A 76 -0.62 -5.92 -8.06
N CYS A 77 0.24 -5.54 -7.13
CA CYS A 77 0.21 -6.00 -5.74
C CYS A 77 0.09 -7.53 -5.64
N VAL A 78 0.85 -8.22 -6.48
CA VAL A 78 0.87 -9.68 -6.51
C VAL A 78 1.63 -10.20 -5.30
N ALA A 79 1.04 -11.13 -4.59
CA ALA A 79 1.63 -11.70 -3.38
C ALA A 79 3.07 -12.16 -3.61
N GLY A 80 3.98 -11.71 -2.73
CA GLY A 80 5.40 -12.04 -2.82
C GLY A 80 6.20 -11.18 -3.79
N SER A 81 5.58 -10.25 -4.51
CA SER A 81 6.28 -9.36 -5.43
C SER A 81 6.76 -8.08 -4.72
N TYR A 82 7.77 -7.43 -5.32
CA TYR A 82 8.22 -6.11 -4.86
C TYR A 82 7.08 -5.09 -4.91
N GLY A 83 6.22 -5.16 -5.93
CA GLY A 83 5.08 -4.25 -6.08
C GLY A 83 4.09 -4.33 -4.92
N ALA A 84 3.93 -5.50 -4.32
CA ALA A 84 3.04 -5.69 -3.18
C ALA A 84 3.66 -5.22 -1.85
N GLU A 85 4.96 -5.01 -1.79
CA GLU A 85 5.62 -4.54 -0.57
C GLU A 85 5.31 -3.07 -0.31
N TYR A 86 5.43 -2.65 0.93
CA TYR A 86 5.34 -1.23 1.28
C TYR A 86 6.36 -0.42 0.49
N ASP A 87 5.99 0.82 0.16
CA ASP A 87 6.93 1.76 -0.46
C ASP A 87 8.23 1.83 0.36
N ASP A 88 9.36 1.85 -0.36
CA ASP A 88 10.69 1.82 0.26
C ASP A 88 10.93 2.97 1.24
N LEU A 89 10.22 4.08 1.09
CA LEU A 89 10.33 5.25 1.96
C LEU A 89 9.35 5.19 3.13
N PHE A 90 8.52 4.16 3.22
CA PHE A 90 7.63 3.95 4.35
C PHE A 90 8.32 3.13 5.43
N GLY A 91 8.63 3.78 6.54
CA GLY A 91 9.13 3.11 7.74
C GLY A 91 7.98 2.58 8.59
N ALA A 92 7.76 1.27 8.58
CA ALA A 92 6.61 0.64 9.20
C ALA A 92 6.83 0.22 10.66
N SER A 93 7.91 0.65 11.29
CA SER A 93 8.26 0.19 12.65
C SER A 93 7.22 0.57 13.72
N ALA A 94 6.46 1.64 13.51
CA ALA A 94 5.42 2.07 14.43
C ALA A 94 4.07 1.38 14.21
N VAL A 95 3.93 0.62 13.12
CA VAL A 95 2.68 -0.08 12.79
C VAL A 95 2.49 -1.26 13.73
N SER A 96 1.32 -1.33 14.37
CA SER A 96 1.01 -2.40 15.30
C SER A 96 0.26 -3.57 14.65
N HIS A 97 -0.48 -3.33 13.57
CA HIS A 97 -1.25 -4.35 12.87
C HIS A 97 -1.11 -4.19 11.35
N HIS A 98 -0.76 -5.29 10.68
CA HIS A 98 -0.64 -5.34 9.23
C HIS A 98 -1.75 -6.21 8.66
N LEU A 99 -2.56 -5.64 7.76
CA LEU A 99 -3.67 -6.32 7.11
C LEU A 99 -3.36 -6.56 5.63
N LYS A 100 -3.96 -7.61 5.10
CA LYS A 100 -3.90 -7.95 3.67
C LYS A 100 -5.30 -8.16 3.12
#